data_ea5c7410c121c0c46ea405acfc9ee39c
#
_entry.id   ea5c7410c121c0c46ea405acfc9ee39c
#
_cell.length_a   1.000
_cell.length_b   1.000
_cell.length_c   1.000
_cell.angle_alpha   90.00
_cell.angle_beta   90.00
_cell.angle_gamma   90.00
#
_symmetry.space_group_name_H-M   'P 1'
#
loop_
_entity.id
_entity.type
_entity.pdbx_description
1 polymer ?
#
loop_
_entity_poly.entity_id
_entity_poly.type
_entity_poly.pdbx_seq_one_letter_code
_entity_poly.pdbx_strand_id
1 'polypeptide(L)'
;MGFGVRRGEFRFLILLSLKEKSMHGYALIQEIGRTYQRPVSAGLVYPTLQELGDMELVTVEEKDGKKVYTITEKGKKYLADNQEVVERLNAGREYADKVGQFSFMKEIHDMTDMLMTNSEYVDKNKTERIQAILEDTRKKVAAVIFQ
;
A
#
# COMPACT_ATOMS: atom_id res chain seq x y z
N MET A 1 -5.26 11.19 8.58
CA MET A 1 -3.84 10.85 8.47
C MET A 1 -3.69 9.67 7.53
N GLY A 2 -3.07 9.87 6.39
CA GLY A 2 -2.80 8.78 5.48
C GLY A 2 -1.69 7.90 6.05
N PHE A 3 -1.94 6.62 6.25
CA PHE A 3 -0.90 5.62 6.44
C PHE A 3 -0.15 5.43 5.11
N GLY A 4 0.57 6.47 4.69
CA GLY A 4 1.38 6.43 3.49
C GLY A 4 2.62 5.57 3.74
N VAL A 5 2.86 4.59 2.87
CA VAL A 5 4.14 3.89 2.82
C VAL A 5 5.20 4.90 2.40
N ARG A 6 6.18 5.16 3.25
CA ARG A 6 7.27 6.08 2.94
C ARG A 6 8.20 5.47 1.90
N ARG A 7 8.85 6.35 1.13
CA ARG A 7 9.90 5.92 0.20
C ARG A 7 10.99 5.17 0.99
N GLY A 8 11.28 3.95 0.60
CA GLY A 8 12.20 3.06 1.32
C GLY A 8 11.55 2.05 2.25
N GLU A 9 10.28 2.23 2.62
CA GLU A 9 9.55 1.23 3.42
C GLU A 9 8.89 0.14 2.57
N PHE A 10 8.78 0.37 1.27
CA PHE A 10 8.18 -0.59 0.35
C PHE A 10 8.90 -1.95 0.37
N ARG A 11 10.22 -1.95 0.59
CA ARG A 11 11.00 -3.17 0.78
C ARG A 11 10.49 -4.04 1.93
N PHE A 12 10.02 -3.43 3.01
CA PHE A 12 9.45 -4.15 4.15
C PHE A 12 8.11 -4.80 3.81
N LEU A 13 7.29 -4.17 2.97
CA LEU A 13 6.04 -4.76 2.50
C LEU A 13 6.30 -6.03 1.69
N ILE A 14 7.29 -6.00 0.80
CA ILE A 14 7.71 -7.18 0.04
C ILE A 14 8.20 -8.29 0.98
N LEU A 15 9.09 -7.96 1.92
CA LEU A 15 9.63 -8.95 2.87
C LEU A 15 8.54 -9.52 3.77
N LEU A 16 7.60 -8.71 4.25
CA LEU A 16 6.46 -9.17 5.06
C LEU A 16 5.55 -10.13 4.26
N SER A 17 5.28 -9.83 3.00
CA SER A 17 4.50 -10.72 2.14
C SER A 17 5.24 -12.04 1.88
N LEU A 18 6.54 -11.99 1.62
CA LEU A 18 7.37 -13.18 1.42
C LEU A 18 7.61 -13.99 2.70
N LYS A 19 7.49 -13.38 3.88
CA LYS A 19 7.54 -14.10 5.16
C LYS A 19 6.40 -15.09 5.30
N GLU A 20 5.22 -14.77 4.76
CA GLU A 20 4.07 -15.66 4.77
C GLU A 20 4.22 -16.82 3.79
N LYS A 21 4.66 -16.55 2.56
CA LYS A 21 4.94 -17.56 1.53
C LYS A 21 5.80 -17.01 0.40
N SER A 22 6.56 -17.88 -0.25
CA SER A 22 7.25 -17.56 -1.50
C SER A 22 6.25 -17.30 -2.63
N MET A 23 6.53 -16.33 -3.48
CA MET A 23 5.67 -16.02 -4.61
C MET A 23 6.43 -15.32 -5.74
N HIS A 24 5.85 -15.31 -6.94
CA HIS A 24 6.39 -14.57 -8.07
C HIS A 24 5.99 -13.08 -8.04
N GLY A 25 6.72 -12.25 -8.79
CA GLY A 25 6.58 -10.80 -8.75
C GLY A 25 5.16 -10.30 -9.03
N TYR A 26 4.44 -10.91 -9.98
CA TYR A 26 3.04 -10.57 -10.25
C TYR A 26 2.13 -10.85 -9.05
N ALA A 27 2.31 -11.98 -8.37
CA ALA A 27 1.56 -12.29 -7.15
C ALA A 27 1.85 -11.30 -6.01
N LEU A 28 3.10 -10.83 -5.89
CA LEU A 28 3.45 -9.76 -4.94
C LEU A 28 2.71 -8.45 -5.24
N ILE A 29 2.64 -8.06 -6.51
CA ILE A 29 1.89 -6.86 -6.95
C ILE A 29 0.43 -6.98 -6.50
N GLN A 30 -0.21 -8.12 -6.77
CA GLN A 30 -1.60 -8.39 -6.40
C GLN A 30 -1.80 -8.42 -4.88
N GLU A 31 -0.93 -9.12 -4.16
CA GLU A 31 -1.02 -9.30 -2.71
C GLU A 31 -0.85 -7.96 -1.96
N ILE A 32 0.17 -7.18 -2.31
CA ILE A 32 0.42 -5.88 -1.68
C ILE A 32 -0.70 -4.90 -2.03
N GLY A 33 -1.13 -4.87 -3.30
CA GLY A 33 -2.25 -4.02 -3.75
C GLY A 33 -3.54 -4.32 -3.00
N ARG A 34 -3.87 -5.60 -2.82
CA ARG A 34 -5.04 -6.06 -2.08
C ARG A 34 -4.94 -5.73 -0.59
N THR A 35 -3.79 -6.00 0.02
CA THR A 35 -3.57 -5.83 1.46
C THR A 35 -3.64 -4.36 1.89
N TYR A 36 -3.09 -3.47 1.07
CA TYR A 36 -3.06 -2.02 1.37
C TYR A 36 -4.12 -1.23 0.59
N GLN A 37 -4.97 -1.92 -0.17
CA GLN A 37 -6.06 -1.34 -0.97
C GLN A 37 -5.59 -0.19 -1.88
N ARG A 38 -4.39 -0.35 -2.45
CA ARG A 38 -3.77 0.61 -3.36
C ARG A 38 -3.16 -0.09 -4.56
N PRO A 39 -3.30 0.47 -5.76
CA PRO A 39 -2.58 -0.02 -6.93
C PRO A 39 -1.06 0.02 -6.68
N VAL A 40 -0.40 -1.08 -6.99
CA VAL A 40 1.06 -1.20 -6.91
C VAL A 40 1.59 -1.48 -8.31
N SER A 41 2.58 -0.71 -8.74
CA SER A 41 3.13 -0.84 -10.09
C SER A 41 4.28 -1.86 -10.16
N ALA A 42 4.39 -2.54 -11.30
CA ALA A 42 5.55 -3.38 -11.61
C ALA A 42 6.87 -2.58 -11.56
N GLY A 43 6.84 -1.31 -12.00
CA GLY A 43 7.98 -0.40 -11.95
C GLY A 43 8.51 -0.08 -10.56
N LEU A 44 7.71 -0.35 -9.51
CA LEU A 44 8.14 -0.24 -8.11
C LEU A 44 8.58 -1.59 -7.54
N VAL A 45 7.84 -2.66 -7.85
CA VAL A 45 8.08 -3.99 -7.26
C VAL A 45 9.37 -4.61 -7.78
N TYR A 46 9.58 -4.67 -9.09
CA TYR A 46 10.74 -5.37 -9.66
C TYR A 46 12.09 -4.73 -9.33
N PRO A 47 12.27 -3.40 -9.39
CA PRO A 47 13.51 -2.78 -8.92
C PRO A 47 13.78 -3.02 -7.43
N THR A 48 12.73 -3.01 -6.59
CA THR A 48 12.88 -3.30 -5.16
C THR A 48 13.26 -4.76 -4.92
N LEU A 49 12.69 -5.71 -5.66
CA LEU A 49 13.09 -7.11 -5.60
C LEU A 49 14.55 -7.32 -6.01
N GLN A 50 15.01 -6.59 -7.04
CA GLN A 50 16.42 -6.61 -7.44
C GLN A 50 17.32 -6.11 -6.31
N GLU A 51 16.97 -4.98 -5.69
CA GLU A 51 17.70 -4.42 -4.54
C GLU A 51 17.74 -5.42 -3.38
N LEU A 52 16.63 -6.05 -3.05
CA LEU A 52 16.55 -7.04 -1.98
C LEU A 52 17.39 -8.30 -2.28
N GLY A 53 17.46 -8.71 -3.55
CA GLY A 53 18.33 -9.78 -4.01
C GLY A 53 19.81 -9.42 -3.86
N ASP A 54 20.20 -8.21 -4.24
CA ASP A 54 21.57 -7.69 -4.11
C ASP A 54 22.00 -7.59 -2.63
N MET A 55 21.03 -7.32 -1.72
CA MET A 55 21.24 -7.34 -0.27
C MET A 55 21.20 -8.75 0.34
N GLU A 56 20.96 -9.79 -0.45
CA GLU A 56 20.79 -11.19 0.00
C GLU A 56 19.61 -11.40 0.97
N LEU A 57 18.62 -10.52 0.95
CA LEU A 57 17.42 -10.61 1.80
C LEU A 57 16.36 -11.50 1.17
N VAL A 58 16.42 -11.70 -0.14
CA VAL A 58 15.59 -12.64 -0.90
C VAL A 58 16.45 -13.45 -1.85
N THR A 59 16.00 -14.68 -2.15
CA THR A 59 16.51 -15.49 -3.24
C THR A 59 15.48 -15.58 -4.34
N VAL A 60 15.94 -15.86 -5.55
CA VAL A 60 15.09 -16.07 -6.72
C VAL A 60 15.40 -17.41 -7.35
N GLU A 61 14.36 -18.19 -7.62
CA GLU A 61 14.43 -19.45 -8.36
C GLU A 61 13.49 -19.41 -9.54
N GLU A 62 13.89 -19.96 -10.66
CA GLU A 62 13.00 -20.12 -11.81
C GLU A 62 12.25 -21.45 -11.69
N LYS A 63 10.92 -21.37 -11.67
CA LYS A 63 10.01 -22.52 -11.65
C LYS A 63 8.94 -22.34 -12.73
N ASP A 64 8.81 -23.32 -13.62
CA ASP A 64 7.82 -23.30 -14.72
C ASP A 64 7.86 -22.00 -15.56
N GLY A 65 9.07 -21.49 -15.84
CA GLY A 65 9.29 -20.27 -16.61
C GLY A 65 9.01 -18.98 -15.84
N LYS A 66 8.75 -19.04 -14.53
CA LYS A 66 8.48 -17.89 -13.66
C LYS A 66 9.51 -17.78 -12.55
N LYS A 67 9.90 -16.55 -12.22
CA LYS A 67 10.79 -16.26 -11.10
C LYS A 67 9.99 -16.24 -9.80
N VAL A 68 10.32 -17.15 -8.89
CA VAL A 68 9.75 -17.24 -7.54
C VAL A 68 10.74 -16.66 -6.53
N TYR A 69 10.28 -15.72 -5.74
CA TYR A 69 11.07 -15.06 -4.72
C TYR A 69 10.77 -15.66 -3.35
N THR A 70 11.84 -15.86 -2.57
CA THR A 70 11.76 -16.41 -1.22
C THR A 70 12.58 -15.54 -0.27
N ILE A 71 12.04 -15.22 0.90
CA ILE A 71 12.78 -14.51 1.95
C ILE A 71 13.87 -15.42 2.53
N THR A 72 15.05 -14.86 2.76
CA THR A 72 16.17 -15.56 3.42
C THR A 72 16.11 -15.42 4.95
N GLU A 73 16.93 -16.16 5.67
CA GLU A 73 17.11 -15.96 7.12
C GLU A 73 17.64 -14.55 7.42
N LYS A 74 18.53 -14.04 6.56
CA LYS A 74 19.00 -12.64 6.62
C LYS A 74 17.86 -11.63 6.42
N GLY A 75 16.92 -11.92 5.51
CA GLY A 75 15.71 -11.12 5.30
C GLY A 75 14.78 -11.12 6.51
N LYS A 76 14.58 -12.25 7.14
CA LYS A 76 13.80 -12.37 8.39
C LYS A 76 14.45 -11.59 9.53
N LYS A 77 15.77 -11.67 9.66
CA LYS A 77 16.53 -10.89 10.64
C LYS A 77 16.42 -9.39 10.36
N TYR A 78 16.47 -8.99 9.10
CA TYR A 78 16.29 -7.59 8.70
C TYR A 78 14.94 -7.03 9.15
N LEU A 79 13.85 -7.81 9.04
CA LEU A 79 12.55 -7.45 9.60
C LEU A 79 12.59 -7.34 11.13
N ALA A 80 13.21 -8.30 11.81
CA ALA A 80 13.33 -8.32 13.28
C ALA A 80 14.14 -7.13 13.81
N ASP A 81 15.18 -6.71 13.10
CA ASP A 81 16.02 -5.56 13.46
C ASP A 81 15.33 -4.21 13.20
N ASN A 82 14.20 -4.18 12.48
CA ASN A 82 13.42 -2.98 12.12
C ASN A 82 11.97 -3.06 12.63
N GLN A 83 11.78 -3.51 13.85
CA GLN A 83 10.46 -3.74 14.48
C GLN A 83 9.54 -2.53 14.44
N GLU A 84 10.05 -1.32 14.66
CA GLU A 84 9.26 -0.09 14.64
C GLU A 84 8.57 0.12 13.28
N VAL A 85 9.30 -0.10 12.19
CA VAL A 85 8.74 -0.01 10.83
C VAL A 85 7.70 -1.10 10.59
N VAL A 86 8.00 -2.33 11.00
CA VAL A 86 7.11 -3.49 10.85
C VAL A 86 5.81 -3.29 11.62
N GLU A 87 5.87 -2.86 12.87
CA GLU A 87 4.69 -2.58 13.70
C GLU A 87 3.82 -1.48 13.10
N ARG A 88 4.43 -0.42 12.60
CA ARG A 88 3.68 0.66 11.93
C ARG A 88 3.01 0.19 10.64
N LEU A 89 3.66 -0.63 9.83
CA LEU A 89 3.08 -1.19 8.61
C LEU A 89 1.95 -2.18 8.93
N ASN A 90 2.09 -3.01 9.97
CA ASN A 90 1.04 -3.91 10.42
C ASN A 90 -0.18 -3.15 10.95
N ALA A 91 0.01 -2.06 11.70
CA ALA A 91 -1.08 -1.21 12.15
C ALA A 91 -1.82 -0.58 10.96
N GLY A 92 -1.10 -0.17 9.91
CA GLY A 92 -1.69 0.32 8.67
C GLY A 92 -2.52 -0.75 7.94
N ARG A 93 -2.06 -2.00 7.93
CA ARG A 93 -2.79 -3.14 7.38
C ARG A 93 -4.10 -3.41 8.15
N GLU A 94 -4.03 -3.50 9.47
CA GLU A 94 -5.21 -3.68 10.31
C GLU A 94 -6.24 -2.57 10.12
N TYR A 95 -5.78 -1.32 10.00
CA TYR A 95 -6.65 -0.20 9.68
C TYR A 95 -7.31 -0.37 8.30
N ALA A 96 -6.54 -0.73 7.27
CA ALA A 96 -7.06 -0.96 5.93
C ALA A 96 -8.09 -2.10 5.89
N ASP A 97 -7.87 -3.20 6.62
CA ASP A 97 -8.80 -4.31 6.74
C ASP A 97 -10.11 -3.89 7.41
N LYS A 98 -10.05 -3.10 8.48
CA LYS A 98 -11.25 -2.56 9.16
C LYS A 98 -12.04 -1.63 8.25
N VAL A 99 -11.35 -0.72 7.58
CA VAL A 99 -11.96 0.27 6.69
C VAL A 99 -12.53 -0.38 5.43
N GLY A 100 -11.85 -1.40 4.89
CA GLY A 100 -12.29 -2.13 3.70
C GLY A 100 -13.61 -2.91 3.86
N GLN A 101 -14.08 -3.10 5.09
CA GLN A 101 -15.39 -3.70 5.36
C GLN A 101 -16.56 -2.73 5.06
N PHE A 102 -16.29 -1.45 4.95
CA PHE A 102 -17.32 -0.45 4.67
C PHE A 102 -17.50 -0.23 3.17
N SER A 103 -18.70 -0.52 2.66
CA SER A 103 -19.01 -0.36 1.23
C SER A 103 -18.83 1.07 0.69
N PHE A 104 -18.97 2.09 1.55
CA PHE A 104 -18.77 3.49 1.17
C PHE A 104 -17.31 3.87 0.91
N MET A 105 -16.35 3.03 1.29
CA MET A 105 -14.93 3.30 1.03
C MET A 105 -14.61 3.33 -0.45
N LYS A 106 -15.37 2.59 -1.26
CA LYS A 106 -15.24 2.66 -2.72
C LYS A 106 -15.47 4.09 -3.23
N GLU A 107 -16.51 4.77 -2.74
CA GLU A 107 -16.80 6.16 -3.14
C GLU A 107 -15.67 7.13 -2.75
N ILE A 108 -15.05 6.93 -1.58
CA ILE A 108 -13.92 7.74 -1.12
C ILE A 108 -12.71 7.52 -2.04
N HIS A 109 -12.41 6.27 -2.42
CA HIS A 109 -11.33 5.95 -3.35
C HIS A 109 -11.59 6.54 -4.73
N ASP A 110 -12.78 6.32 -5.28
CA ASP A 110 -13.17 6.83 -6.60
C ASP A 110 -13.07 8.38 -6.66
N MET A 111 -13.48 9.07 -5.58
CA MET A 111 -13.32 10.53 -5.45
C MET A 111 -11.83 10.94 -5.44
N THR A 112 -11.03 10.25 -4.66
CA THR A 112 -9.60 10.54 -4.55
C THR A 112 -8.89 10.32 -5.89
N ASP A 113 -9.17 9.21 -6.57
CA ASP A 113 -8.61 8.89 -7.87
C ASP A 113 -9.03 9.92 -8.93
N MET A 114 -10.29 10.32 -8.93
CA MET A 114 -10.79 11.36 -9.82
C MET A 114 -10.05 12.70 -9.64
N LEU A 115 -9.83 13.12 -8.39
CA LEU A 115 -9.11 14.35 -8.07
C LEU A 115 -7.64 14.27 -8.48
N MET A 116 -6.98 13.15 -8.19
CA MET A 116 -5.56 12.96 -8.51
C MET A 116 -5.32 12.88 -10.01
N THR A 117 -6.15 12.12 -10.73
CA THR A 117 -6.04 11.96 -12.19
C THR A 117 -6.27 13.28 -12.94
N ASN A 118 -7.12 14.14 -12.39
CA ASN A 118 -7.50 15.41 -13.03
C ASN A 118 -6.90 16.64 -12.34
N SER A 119 -5.83 16.46 -11.53
CA SER A 119 -5.24 17.54 -10.75
C SER A 119 -4.77 18.73 -11.58
N GLU A 120 -4.35 18.52 -12.83
CA GLU A 120 -3.95 19.57 -13.77
C GLU A 120 -5.09 20.52 -14.17
N TYR A 121 -6.35 20.08 -14.06
CA TYR A 121 -7.54 20.88 -14.33
C TYR A 121 -8.10 21.59 -13.11
N VAL A 122 -7.47 21.41 -11.93
CA VAL A 122 -7.92 21.98 -10.66
C VAL A 122 -7.14 23.25 -10.37
N ASP A 123 -7.73 24.38 -10.71
CA ASP A 123 -7.23 25.71 -10.38
C ASP A 123 -7.60 26.12 -8.92
N LYS A 124 -7.17 27.31 -8.50
CA LYS A 124 -7.43 27.81 -7.14
C LYS A 124 -8.93 27.92 -6.82
N ASN A 125 -9.73 28.39 -7.74
CA ASN A 125 -11.19 28.53 -7.55
C ASN A 125 -11.86 27.17 -7.36
N LYS A 126 -11.51 26.19 -8.20
CA LYS A 126 -12.00 24.82 -8.07
C LYS A 126 -11.53 24.18 -6.77
N THR A 127 -10.29 24.42 -6.34
CA THR A 127 -9.78 23.95 -5.06
C THR A 127 -10.63 24.43 -3.89
N GLU A 128 -10.93 25.73 -3.83
CA GLU A 128 -11.77 26.30 -2.77
C GLU A 128 -13.19 25.71 -2.76
N ARG A 129 -13.78 25.53 -3.94
CA ARG A 129 -15.11 24.91 -4.09
C ARG A 129 -15.13 23.43 -3.68
N ILE A 130 -14.13 22.67 -4.08
CA ILE A 130 -13.99 21.25 -3.69
C ILE A 130 -13.80 21.14 -2.18
N GLN A 131 -12.96 21.98 -1.60
CA GLN A 131 -12.73 22.01 -0.15
C GLN A 131 -14.03 22.29 0.61
N ALA A 132 -14.83 23.28 0.17
CA ALA A 132 -16.11 23.60 0.79
C ALA A 132 -17.10 22.41 0.73
N ILE A 133 -17.16 21.69 -0.41
CA ILE A 133 -17.98 20.49 -0.56
C ILE A 133 -17.53 19.40 0.40
N LEU A 134 -16.24 19.13 0.51
CA LEU A 134 -15.69 18.10 1.38
C LEU A 134 -15.92 18.44 2.86
N GLU A 135 -15.78 19.69 3.26
CA GLU A 135 -16.06 20.15 4.63
C GLU A 135 -17.54 19.98 5.00
N ASP A 136 -18.45 20.35 4.10
CA ASP A 136 -19.90 20.16 4.30
C ASP A 136 -20.23 18.66 4.40
N THR A 137 -19.67 17.85 3.50
CA THR A 137 -19.85 16.39 3.52
C THR A 137 -19.34 15.79 4.83
N ARG A 138 -18.18 16.21 5.31
CA ARG A 138 -17.63 15.75 6.59
C ARG A 138 -18.57 16.06 7.77
N LYS A 139 -19.17 17.25 7.79
CA LYS A 139 -20.16 17.63 8.83
C LYS A 139 -21.40 16.75 8.77
N LYS A 140 -21.91 16.47 7.56
CA LYS A 140 -23.07 15.60 7.37
C LYS A 140 -22.77 14.15 7.78
N VAL A 141 -21.61 13.62 7.42
CA VAL A 141 -21.17 12.29 7.84
C VAL A 141 -21.04 12.21 9.37
N ALA A 142 -20.43 13.21 9.99
CA ALA A 142 -20.31 13.28 11.45
C ALA A 142 -21.69 13.27 12.13
N ALA A 143 -22.66 14.00 11.59
CA ALA A 143 -24.04 13.99 12.12
C ALA A 143 -24.69 12.60 12.04
N VAL A 144 -24.39 11.81 11.02
CA VAL A 144 -24.89 10.42 10.91
C VAL A 144 -24.22 9.50 11.93
N ILE A 145 -22.91 9.67 12.17
CA ILE A 145 -22.16 8.80 13.09
C ILE A 145 -22.48 9.07 14.55
N PHE A 146 -22.69 10.33 14.91
CA PHE A 146 -22.85 10.77 16.31
C PHE A 146 -24.29 11.11 16.70
N GLN A 147 -25.28 10.63 15.92
CA GLN A 147 -26.69 10.61 16.33
C GLN A 147 -26.88 9.57 17.42
#